data_132ed76277cd67e4740e94e45a8c8b3d
#
_entry.id   132ed76277cd67e4740e94e45a8c8b3d
#
_cell.length_a   1.000
_cell.length_b   1.000
_cell.length_c   1.000
_cell.angle_alpha   90.00
_cell.angle_beta   90.00
_cell.angle_gamma   90.00
#
_symmetry.space_group_name_H-M   'P 1'
#
loop_
_entity.id
_entity.type
_entity.pdbx_description
1 polymer ?
#
loop_
_entity_poly.entity_id
_entity_poly.type
_entity_poly.pdbx_seq_one_letter_code
_entity_poly.pdbx_strand_id
1 'polypeptide(L)'
;MCWCRDCQRIASGSATVNVLFPEEAVRYTGDMTTLELTADSGNTVERGFCPKCGAQMYSRTVEPKGQPMRVRAGTLDDPELIAPTALIWTDSAPTWATLDPKLPHHSKGPDSAVKDRS
;
A
#
# COMPACT_ATOMS: atom_id res chain seq x y z
N MET A 1 2.57 5.24 3.21
CA MET A 1 1.76 5.58 2.02
C MET A 1 2.52 5.20 0.77
N CYS A 2 1.83 4.63 -0.20
CA CYS A 2 2.45 4.20 -1.46
C CYS A 2 1.86 4.97 -2.65
N TRP A 3 2.74 5.62 -3.41
CA TRP A 3 2.38 6.43 -4.57
C TRP A 3 2.64 5.74 -5.90
N CYS A 4 2.90 4.43 -5.93
CA CYS A 4 3.08 3.73 -7.20
C CYS A 4 1.83 3.85 -8.08
N ARG A 5 1.98 3.69 -9.39
CA ARG A 5 0.85 3.88 -10.31
C ARG A 5 -0.30 2.91 -10.06
N ASP A 6 0.01 1.67 -9.67
CA ASP A 6 -1.02 0.70 -9.31
C ASP A 6 -1.83 1.17 -8.08
N CYS A 7 -1.14 1.70 -7.06
CA CYS A 7 -1.80 2.24 -5.88
C CYS A 7 -2.65 3.46 -6.22
N GLN A 8 -2.16 4.34 -7.09
CA GLN A 8 -2.94 5.50 -7.53
C GLN A 8 -4.24 5.10 -8.23
N ARG A 9 -4.21 4.01 -9.01
CA ARG A 9 -5.41 3.51 -9.69
C ARG A 9 -6.47 3.01 -8.71
N ILE A 10 -6.06 2.28 -7.69
CA ILE A 10 -7.01 1.75 -6.70
C ILE A 10 -7.43 2.78 -5.65
N ALA A 11 -6.67 3.83 -5.46
CA ALA A 11 -6.95 4.91 -4.51
C ALA A 11 -7.51 6.18 -5.19
N SER A 12 -8.01 6.02 -6.40
CA SER A 12 -8.68 7.10 -7.15
C SER A 12 -7.80 8.33 -7.38
N GLY A 13 -6.49 8.12 -7.56
CA GLY A 13 -5.55 9.18 -7.89
C GLY A 13 -4.66 9.64 -6.74
N SER A 14 -4.89 9.15 -5.51
CA SER A 14 -4.03 9.43 -4.37
C SER A 14 -3.15 8.20 -4.07
N ALA A 15 -2.48 8.22 -2.92
CA ALA A 15 -1.69 7.09 -2.44
C ALA A 15 -2.56 6.09 -1.68
N THR A 16 -2.14 4.82 -1.63
CA THR A 16 -2.71 3.89 -0.66
C THR A 16 -2.05 4.08 0.69
N VAL A 17 -2.79 3.83 1.76
CA VAL A 17 -2.28 3.83 3.12
C VAL A 17 -2.35 2.40 3.64
N ASN A 18 -1.22 1.86 4.06
CA ASN A 18 -1.10 0.45 4.41
C ASN A 18 -0.50 0.26 5.79
N VAL A 19 -1.03 -0.72 6.51
CA VAL A 19 -0.45 -1.20 7.76
C VAL A 19 0.19 -2.56 7.49
N LEU A 20 1.44 -2.73 7.89
CA LEU A 20 2.19 -3.95 7.64
C LEU A 20 2.06 -4.91 8.81
N PHE A 21 1.68 -6.15 8.50
CA PHE A 21 1.61 -7.24 9.48
C PHE A 21 2.31 -8.48 8.93
N PRO A 22 2.87 -9.34 9.79
CA PRO A 22 3.20 -10.68 9.36
C PRO A 22 1.96 -11.36 8.78
N GLU A 23 2.09 -12.04 7.66
CA GLU A 23 0.93 -12.61 6.96
C GLU A 23 0.14 -13.57 7.86
N GLU A 24 0.82 -14.36 8.68
CA GLU A 24 0.22 -15.30 9.63
C GLU A 24 -0.57 -14.63 10.76
N ALA A 25 -0.38 -13.34 10.97
CA ALA A 25 -1.12 -12.56 11.97
C ALA A 25 -2.44 -12.00 11.45
N VAL A 26 -2.69 -12.09 10.13
CA VAL A 26 -3.88 -11.53 9.50
C VAL A 26 -4.92 -12.62 9.28
N ARG A 27 -6.14 -12.37 9.75
CA ARG A 27 -7.30 -13.26 9.53
C ARG A 27 -8.46 -12.42 9.05
N TYR A 28 -9.28 -13.00 8.21
CA TYR A 28 -10.53 -12.39 7.80
C TYR A 28 -11.63 -13.46 7.70
N THR A 29 -12.87 -13.02 7.78
CA THR A 29 -14.05 -13.87 7.62
C THR A 29 -14.93 -13.27 6.53
N GLY A 30 -15.72 -14.13 5.88
CA GLY A 30 -16.59 -13.72 4.79
C GLY A 30 -15.92 -13.83 3.42
N ASP A 31 -16.65 -13.42 2.40
CA ASP A 31 -16.22 -13.54 1.01
C ASP A 31 -15.15 -12.49 0.68
N MET A 32 -14.17 -12.91 -0.10
CA MET A 32 -13.09 -12.07 -0.59
C MET A 32 -12.87 -12.36 -2.06
N THR A 33 -12.84 -11.33 -2.89
CA THR A 33 -12.41 -11.46 -4.28
C THR A 33 -10.93 -11.11 -4.35
N THR A 34 -10.16 -11.90 -5.07
CA THR A 34 -8.72 -11.70 -5.21
C THR A 34 -8.33 -11.49 -6.66
N LEU A 35 -7.29 -10.70 -6.86
CA LEU A 35 -6.68 -10.43 -8.15
C LEU A 35 -5.17 -10.50 -8.02
N GLU A 36 -4.53 -11.27 -8.91
CA GLU A 36 -3.07 -11.38 -8.95
C GLU A 36 -2.52 -10.57 -10.12
N LEU A 37 -1.44 -9.85 -9.87
CA LEU A 37 -0.80 -8.98 -10.86
C LEU A 37 0.70 -8.88 -10.60
N THR A 38 1.43 -8.36 -11.60
CA THR A 38 2.84 -7.99 -11.44
C THR A 38 2.91 -6.51 -11.10
N ALA A 39 3.47 -6.18 -9.93
CA ALA A 39 3.63 -4.80 -9.47
C ALA A 39 4.79 -4.10 -10.18
N ASP A 40 4.87 -2.77 -10.02
CA ASP A 40 5.96 -1.96 -10.56
C ASP A 40 7.34 -2.41 -10.05
N SER A 41 7.38 -3.01 -8.87
CA SER A 41 8.61 -3.60 -8.31
C SER A 41 9.07 -4.88 -9.03
N GLY A 42 8.24 -5.47 -9.88
CA GLY A 42 8.47 -6.77 -10.50
C GLY A 42 7.94 -7.95 -9.68
N ASN A 43 7.47 -7.70 -8.46
CA ASN A 43 6.91 -8.75 -7.59
C ASN A 43 5.53 -9.18 -8.08
N THR A 44 5.20 -10.45 -7.84
CA THR A 44 3.83 -10.94 -8.01
C THR A 44 3.03 -10.61 -6.77
N VAL A 45 1.94 -9.89 -6.93
CA VAL A 45 1.12 -9.35 -5.85
C VAL A 45 -0.32 -9.83 -5.99
N GLU A 46 -0.90 -10.24 -4.88
CA GLU A 46 -2.34 -10.51 -4.78
C GLU A 46 -3.01 -9.35 -4.05
N ARG A 47 -4.10 -8.86 -4.61
CA ARG A 47 -5.00 -7.91 -3.94
C ARG A 47 -6.27 -8.60 -3.54
N GLY A 48 -6.77 -8.30 -2.34
CA GLY A 48 -8.07 -8.75 -1.88
C GLY A 48 -9.03 -7.57 -1.71
N PHE A 49 -10.24 -7.72 -2.19
CA PHE A 49 -11.27 -6.70 -2.06
C PHE A 49 -12.64 -7.31 -1.78
N CYS A 50 -13.51 -6.53 -1.17
CA CYS A 50 -14.86 -6.98 -0.83
C CYS A 50 -15.71 -7.11 -2.09
N PRO A 51 -16.31 -8.28 -2.36
CA PRO A 51 -17.16 -8.46 -3.55
C PRO A 51 -18.48 -7.70 -3.48
N LYS A 52 -18.89 -7.25 -2.29
CA LYS A 52 -20.16 -6.53 -2.10
C LYS A 52 -20.04 -5.04 -2.32
N CYS A 53 -18.94 -4.42 -1.84
CA CYS A 53 -18.78 -2.97 -1.92
C CYS A 53 -17.52 -2.53 -2.68
N GLY A 54 -16.64 -3.46 -3.07
CA GLY A 54 -15.42 -3.16 -3.78
C GLY A 54 -14.30 -2.58 -2.91
N ALA A 55 -14.50 -2.46 -1.59
CA ALA A 55 -13.48 -1.90 -0.71
C ALA A 55 -12.20 -2.73 -0.78
N GLN A 56 -11.07 -2.03 -0.99
CA GLN A 56 -9.75 -2.67 -0.98
C GLN A 56 -9.41 -3.06 0.45
N MET A 57 -9.12 -4.35 0.67
CA MET A 57 -8.90 -4.89 2.01
C MET A 57 -7.42 -5.08 2.29
N TYR A 58 -6.69 -5.71 1.38
CA TYR A 58 -5.27 -5.99 1.57
C TYR A 58 -4.54 -6.16 0.23
N SER A 59 -3.22 -6.14 0.31
CA SER A 59 -2.35 -6.73 -0.71
C SER A 59 -1.26 -7.54 -0.04
N ARG A 60 -0.80 -8.59 -0.71
CA ARG A 60 0.33 -9.40 -0.26
C ARG A 60 1.22 -9.75 -1.43
N THR A 61 2.50 -9.95 -1.15
CA THR A 61 3.44 -10.40 -2.15
C THR A 61 3.40 -11.93 -2.20
N VAL A 62 3.02 -12.48 -3.34
CA VAL A 62 3.00 -13.93 -3.57
C VAL A 62 4.41 -14.43 -3.82
N GLU A 63 5.15 -13.71 -4.67
CA GLU A 63 6.56 -13.95 -4.97
C GLU A 63 7.32 -12.63 -5.01
N PRO A 64 8.43 -12.50 -4.30
CA PRO A 64 9.04 -13.48 -3.39
C PRO A 64 8.26 -13.65 -2.09
N LYS A 65 8.36 -14.84 -1.49
CA LYS A 65 7.70 -15.15 -0.21
C LYS A 65 8.40 -14.48 0.97
N GLY A 66 7.70 -14.42 2.12
CA GLY A 66 8.26 -13.91 3.37
C GLY A 66 8.09 -12.40 3.56
N GLN A 67 7.37 -11.74 2.69
CA GLN A 67 7.07 -10.32 2.83
C GLN A 67 5.89 -10.08 3.77
N PRO A 68 5.86 -8.95 4.50
CA PRO A 68 4.69 -8.62 5.31
C PRO A 68 3.46 -8.35 4.42
N MET A 69 2.29 -8.66 4.97
CA MET A 69 1.02 -8.36 4.34
C MET A 69 0.65 -6.90 4.60
N ARG A 70 0.09 -6.27 3.60
CA ARG A 70 -0.35 -4.86 3.66
C ARG A 70 -1.86 -4.81 3.81
N VAL A 71 -2.33 -4.45 4.99
CA VAL A 71 -3.75 -4.23 5.25
C VAL A 71 -4.08 -2.77 4.96
N ARG A 72 -5.11 -2.53 4.16
CA ARG A 72 -5.48 -1.16 3.81
C ARG A 72 -6.01 -0.44 5.03
N ALA A 73 -5.42 0.71 5.35
CA ALA A 73 -5.73 1.45 6.58
C ALA A 73 -7.20 1.88 6.67
N GLY A 74 -7.83 2.12 5.51
CA GLY A 74 -9.25 2.47 5.45
C GLY A 74 -10.20 1.38 5.95
N THR A 75 -9.72 0.14 6.13
CA THR A 75 -10.53 -0.96 6.69
C THR A 75 -10.51 -1.00 8.21
N LEU A 76 -9.66 -0.21 8.86
CA LEU A 76 -9.62 -0.14 10.31
C LEU A 76 -10.88 0.55 10.84
N ASP A 77 -11.47 -0.01 11.89
CA ASP A 77 -12.65 0.59 12.51
C ASP A 77 -12.35 1.95 13.13
N ASP A 78 -11.16 2.10 13.70
CA ASP A 78 -10.69 3.37 14.24
C ASP A 78 -9.53 3.89 13.37
N PRO A 79 -9.76 4.93 12.54
CA PRO A 79 -8.71 5.47 11.69
C PRO A 79 -7.58 6.17 12.44
N GLU A 80 -7.78 6.48 13.70
CA GLU A 80 -6.75 7.13 14.55
C GLU A 80 -5.72 6.16 15.13
N LEU A 81 -5.92 4.84 14.94
CA LEU A 81 -4.99 3.83 15.45
C LEU A 81 -3.62 3.88 14.82
N ILE A 82 -3.53 4.39 13.60
CA ILE A 82 -2.26 4.46 12.86
C ILE A 82 -2.09 5.83 12.22
N ALA A 83 -0.85 6.15 11.94
CA ALA A 83 -0.49 7.27 11.08
C ALA A 83 0.64 6.83 10.14
N PRO A 84 0.70 7.34 8.92
CA PRO A 84 1.80 7.02 8.02
C PRO A 84 3.16 7.40 8.63
N THR A 85 4.16 6.53 8.45
CA THR A 85 5.52 6.75 8.95
C THR A 85 6.54 6.95 7.83
N ALA A 86 6.15 6.67 6.60
CA ALA A 86 7.01 6.84 5.42
C ALA A 86 6.17 6.93 4.16
N LEU A 87 6.73 7.56 3.14
CA LEU A 87 6.15 7.62 1.80
C LEU A 87 7.06 6.82 0.87
N ILE A 88 6.48 5.91 0.09
CA ILE A 88 7.22 5.13 -0.90
C ILE A 88 6.70 5.42 -2.30
N TRP A 89 7.54 5.14 -3.31
CA TRP A 89 7.25 5.41 -4.73
C TRP A 89 6.94 6.88 -4.99
N THR A 90 7.63 7.78 -4.29
CA THR A 90 7.41 9.22 -4.41
C THR A 90 7.80 9.76 -5.79
N ASP A 91 8.66 9.04 -6.53
CA ASP A 91 8.97 9.40 -7.92
C ASP A 91 7.75 9.35 -8.83
N SER A 92 6.77 8.53 -8.49
CA SER A 92 5.54 8.37 -9.27
C SER A 92 4.44 9.34 -8.86
N ALA A 93 4.60 10.06 -7.74
CA ALA A 93 3.60 11.00 -7.27
C ALA A 93 3.44 12.17 -8.28
N PRO A 94 2.20 12.56 -8.59
CA PRO A 94 1.99 13.72 -9.45
C PRO A 94 2.44 15.01 -8.76
N THR A 95 2.75 16.03 -9.54
CA THR A 95 3.30 17.29 -9.02
C THR A 95 2.35 18.03 -8.07
N TRP A 96 1.04 17.80 -8.21
CA TRP A 96 0.05 18.41 -7.33
C TRP A 96 -0.11 17.68 -5.98
N ALA A 97 0.49 16.49 -5.83
CA ALA A 97 0.37 15.73 -4.59
C ALA A 97 1.03 16.46 -3.43
N THR A 98 0.32 16.53 -2.31
CA THR A 98 0.88 17.06 -1.07
C THR A 98 1.54 15.90 -0.30
N LEU A 99 2.85 15.96 -0.19
CA LEU A 99 3.65 14.98 0.52
C LEU A 99 4.09 15.57 1.86
N ASP A 100 3.84 14.84 2.96
CA ASP A 100 4.22 15.31 4.29
C ASP A 100 5.75 15.47 4.37
N PRO A 101 6.25 16.70 4.58
CA PRO A 101 7.70 16.93 4.63
C PRO A 101 8.37 16.33 5.88
N LYS A 102 7.61 15.92 6.87
CA LYS A 102 8.13 15.33 8.11
C LYS A 102 8.45 13.85 7.97
N LEU A 103 7.98 13.20 6.91
CA LEU A 103 8.17 11.77 6.69
C LEU A 103 9.28 11.51 5.68
N PRO A 104 10.03 10.41 5.80
CA PRO A 104 10.98 10.02 4.76
C PRO A 104 10.26 9.74 3.44
N HIS A 105 10.82 10.25 2.33
CA HIS A 105 10.30 10.07 0.98
C HIS A 105 11.21 9.11 0.22
N HIS A 106 10.82 7.85 0.14
CA HIS A 106 11.54 6.86 -0.65
C HIS A 106 11.16 7.00 -2.12
N SER A 107 12.17 7.08 -3.00
CA SER A 107 11.93 7.28 -4.43
C SER A 107 11.15 6.15 -5.07
N LYS A 108 11.42 4.92 -4.63
CA LYS A 108 10.74 3.70 -5.07
C LYS A 108 10.28 2.89 -3.86
N GLY A 109 10.61 1.60 -3.78
CA GLY A 109 10.20 0.75 -2.66
C GLY A 109 10.81 1.18 -1.32
N PRO A 110 10.45 0.48 -0.22
CA PRO A 110 10.88 0.86 1.13
C PRO A 110 12.39 0.85 1.35
N ASP A 111 13.13 0.07 0.55
CA ASP A 111 14.59 -0.04 0.63
C ASP A 111 15.31 0.92 -0.32
N SER A 112 14.58 1.73 -1.06
CA SER A 112 15.17 2.68 -2.00
C SER A 112 15.67 3.95 -1.30
N ALA A 113 16.43 4.77 -2.05
CA ALA A 113 16.99 6.00 -1.54
C ALA A 113 15.89 6.95 -1.04
N VAL A 114 16.17 7.62 0.07
CA VAL A 114 15.36 8.70 0.59
C VAL A 114 15.77 9.99 -0.10
N LYS A 115 14.81 10.71 -0.66
CA LYS A 115 15.07 11.98 -1.31
C LYS A 115 15.42 13.07 -0.31
N ASP A 116 16.37 13.92 -0.69
CA ASP A 116 16.61 15.16 -0.01
C ASP A 116 15.42 16.09 -0.22
N ARG A 117 14.97 16.69 0.88
CA ARG A 117 13.80 17.57 0.90
C ARG A 117 14.15 19.03 1.15
N SER A 118 15.44 19.32 1.09
CA SER A 118 15.92 20.70 1.25
C SER A 118 15.50 21.59 0.08
#